data_2a6dc1945cb1daf1e44c4dab455c1cfc
#
_entry.id   2a6dc1945cb1daf1e44c4dab455c1cfc
#
_cell.length_a   1.000
_cell.length_b   1.000
_cell.length_c   1.000
_cell.angle_alpha   90.00
_cell.angle_beta   90.00
_cell.angle_gamma   90.00
#
_symmetry.space_group_name_H-M   'P 1'
#
loop_
_entity.id
_entity.type
_entity.pdbx_description
1 polymer ?
#
loop_
_entity_poly.entity_id
_entity_poly.type
_entity_poly.pdbx_seq_one_letter_code
_entity_poly.pdbx_strand_id
1 'polypeptide(L)'
;NADKIISDCTADKEFDLFIAQDCGDLGRLGDAAKYFEHAKKTACIDHHISNQSFADENYIFPQASSASELVFELIPRERLTKEIAECIYTGIIHDTGVFQYSCTSEKTMEAAGVLMGMGIDFPKIVDQTFFTKTYEQNRIMGLALVKSKLHLDGKCISSIITAEEMREYNVLPKHLDGIVSQLRVTKDVEAAVFLYQTDEENYKVSTRSASYVDVAKIAAKYGGGGHVRAAGFSVAGDPEKRLNEIIEDIREQITD
;
A
#
# COMPACT_ATOMS: atom_id res chain seq x y z
N ASN A 1 8.79 -18.66 9.02
CA ASN A 1 7.36 -18.95 9.27
C ASN A 1 6.46 -18.83 8.03
N ALA A 2 7.01 -18.58 6.83
CA ALA A 2 6.22 -18.51 5.59
C ALA A 2 5.45 -19.82 5.30
N ASP A 3 5.98 -20.94 5.76
CA ASP A 3 5.37 -22.27 5.73
C ASP A 3 4.06 -22.39 6.55
N LYS A 4 3.80 -21.43 7.43
CA LYS A 4 2.58 -21.35 8.24
C LYS A 4 1.51 -20.43 7.66
N ILE A 5 1.84 -19.70 6.59
CA ILE A 5 0.89 -18.80 5.91
C ILE A 5 0.15 -19.60 4.85
N ILE A 6 -1.18 -19.65 4.99
CA ILE A 6 -2.08 -20.32 4.03
C ILE A 6 -2.67 -19.24 3.13
N SER A 7 -2.39 -19.32 1.84
CA SER A 7 -2.87 -18.34 0.84
C SER A 7 -3.99 -18.89 -0.07
N ASP A 8 -4.26 -20.20 -0.02
CA ASP A 8 -5.19 -20.87 -0.93
C ASP A 8 -6.63 -20.95 -0.41
N CYS A 9 -6.85 -20.59 0.85
CA CYS A 9 -8.17 -20.62 1.50
C CYS A 9 -8.93 -21.94 1.29
N THR A 10 -8.22 -23.08 1.22
CA THR A 10 -8.82 -24.41 0.93
C THR A 10 -9.23 -25.17 2.20
N ALA A 11 -8.89 -24.67 3.39
CA ALA A 11 -9.22 -25.34 4.64
C ALA A 11 -10.75 -25.41 4.85
N ASP A 12 -11.27 -26.64 5.04
CA ASP A 12 -12.65 -26.87 5.47
C ASP A 12 -12.66 -26.92 7.01
N LYS A 13 -12.63 -25.71 7.62
CA LYS A 13 -12.53 -25.52 9.06
C LYS A 13 -13.43 -24.39 9.53
N GLU A 14 -14.17 -24.63 10.60
CA GLU A 14 -14.75 -23.56 11.43
C GLU A 14 -13.69 -23.04 12.40
N PHE A 15 -13.65 -21.73 12.57
CA PHE A 15 -12.74 -21.06 13.49
C PHE A 15 -13.52 -20.50 14.68
N ASP A 16 -12.95 -20.61 15.88
CA ASP A 16 -13.55 -20.00 17.07
C ASP A 16 -13.43 -18.48 17.02
N LEU A 17 -12.38 -17.95 16.40
CA LEU A 17 -12.13 -16.54 16.22
C LEU A 17 -11.45 -16.28 14.87
N PHE A 18 -11.99 -15.34 14.10
CA PHE A 18 -11.33 -14.76 12.94
C PHE A 18 -10.88 -13.33 13.28
N ILE A 19 -9.62 -13.01 13.04
CA ILE A 19 -9.07 -11.67 13.23
C ILE A 19 -8.68 -11.09 11.88
N ALA A 20 -9.41 -10.08 11.40
CA ALA A 20 -9.01 -9.28 10.25
C ALA A 20 -7.99 -8.22 10.70
N GLN A 21 -6.86 -8.12 10.01
CA GLN A 21 -5.85 -7.10 10.29
C GLN A 21 -5.58 -6.30 9.01
N ASP A 22 -5.45 -4.98 9.16
CA ASP A 22 -5.15 -4.06 8.05
C ASP A 22 -6.15 -4.20 6.89
N CYS A 23 -7.42 -4.29 7.22
CA CYS A 23 -8.50 -4.58 6.29
C CYS A 23 -9.63 -3.56 6.45
N GLY A 24 -9.69 -2.58 5.54
CA GLY A 24 -10.65 -1.48 5.59
C GLY A 24 -12.10 -1.86 5.27
N ASP A 25 -12.34 -3.01 4.62
CA ASP A 25 -13.65 -3.53 4.29
C ASP A 25 -13.63 -5.05 4.02
N LEU A 26 -14.81 -5.69 4.09
CA LEU A 26 -14.97 -7.14 3.88
C LEU A 26 -14.55 -7.61 2.48
N GLY A 27 -14.68 -6.77 1.45
CA GLY A 27 -14.31 -7.13 0.08
C GLY A 27 -12.82 -7.42 -0.08
N ARG A 28 -11.99 -6.83 0.79
CA ARG A 28 -10.54 -7.07 0.83
C ARG A 28 -10.14 -8.43 1.38
N LEU A 29 -11.04 -9.13 2.07
CA LEU A 29 -10.79 -10.49 2.55
C LEU A 29 -10.71 -11.51 1.40
N GLY A 30 -11.27 -11.20 0.22
CA GLY A 30 -11.29 -12.11 -0.91
C GLY A 30 -11.86 -13.48 -0.52
N ASP A 31 -11.18 -14.56 -0.92
CA ASP A 31 -11.62 -15.93 -0.62
C ASP A 31 -11.62 -16.28 0.88
N ALA A 32 -10.95 -15.49 1.73
CA ALA A 32 -10.97 -15.68 3.17
C ALA A 32 -12.27 -15.18 3.82
N ALA A 33 -13.12 -14.44 3.11
CA ALA A 33 -14.41 -13.95 3.62
C ALA A 33 -15.29 -15.09 4.16
N LYS A 34 -15.26 -16.25 3.52
CA LYS A 34 -16.00 -17.44 4.00
C LYS A 34 -15.62 -17.87 5.42
N TYR A 35 -14.37 -17.69 5.83
CA TYR A 35 -13.94 -18.00 7.20
C TYR A 35 -14.41 -16.94 8.20
N PHE A 36 -14.47 -15.69 7.77
CA PHE A 36 -15.04 -14.61 8.56
C PHE A 36 -16.53 -14.86 8.82
N GLU A 37 -17.30 -15.21 7.79
CA GLU A 37 -18.75 -15.46 7.87
C GLU A 37 -19.12 -16.65 8.76
N HIS A 38 -18.25 -17.65 8.84
CA HIS A 38 -18.51 -18.90 9.59
C HIS A 38 -17.77 -18.96 10.93
N ALA A 39 -16.98 -17.97 11.28
CA ALA A 39 -16.31 -17.91 12.57
C ALA A 39 -17.33 -17.68 13.70
N LYS A 40 -17.10 -18.29 14.89
CA LYS A 40 -17.96 -18.06 16.05
C LYS A 40 -17.88 -16.64 16.58
N LYS A 41 -16.72 -16.01 16.42
CA LYS A 41 -16.47 -14.59 16.74
C LYS A 41 -15.53 -13.98 15.71
N THR A 42 -15.70 -12.69 15.49
CA THR A 42 -14.87 -11.91 14.59
C THR A 42 -14.26 -10.70 15.29
N ALA A 43 -13.04 -10.35 14.92
CA ALA A 43 -12.37 -9.13 15.38
C ALA A 43 -11.70 -8.42 14.20
N CYS A 44 -11.61 -7.10 14.28
CA CYS A 44 -10.89 -6.29 13.32
C CYS A 44 -9.90 -5.36 14.03
N ILE A 45 -8.63 -5.36 13.59
CA ILE A 45 -7.59 -4.43 14.02
C ILE A 45 -7.17 -3.64 12.79
N ASP A 46 -7.47 -2.34 12.74
CA ASP A 46 -7.30 -1.56 11.53
C ASP A 46 -7.07 -0.06 11.79
N HIS A 47 -6.45 0.61 10.83
CA HIS A 47 -6.21 2.05 10.85
C HIS A 47 -6.80 2.79 9.63
N HIS A 48 -7.54 2.11 8.76
CA HIS A 48 -8.16 2.74 7.60
C HIS A 48 -9.33 3.66 8.04
N ILE A 49 -9.32 4.90 7.56
CA ILE A 49 -10.37 5.90 7.81
C ILE A 49 -11.74 5.42 7.26
N SER A 50 -11.71 4.61 6.20
CA SER A 50 -12.91 4.08 5.54
C SER A 50 -13.53 2.87 6.23
N ASN A 51 -12.89 2.31 7.28
CA ASN A 51 -13.39 1.14 7.97
C ASN A 51 -14.70 1.45 8.70
N GLN A 52 -15.72 0.61 8.50
CA GLN A 52 -17.07 0.78 9.05
C GLN A 52 -17.36 -0.16 10.23
N SER A 53 -16.33 -0.70 10.88
CA SER A 53 -16.49 -1.58 12.05
C SER A 53 -17.32 -2.83 11.75
N PHE A 54 -16.88 -3.63 10.79
CA PHE A 54 -17.64 -4.77 10.25
C PHE A 54 -17.53 -6.07 11.07
N ALA A 55 -16.67 -6.14 12.09
CA ALA A 55 -16.50 -7.30 12.97
C ALA A 55 -17.33 -7.18 14.26
N ASP A 56 -17.46 -8.26 15.03
CA ASP A 56 -18.10 -8.23 16.36
C ASP A 56 -17.32 -7.34 17.32
N GLU A 57 -15.98 -7.42 17.30
CA GLU A 57 -15.07 -6.60 18.08
C GLU A 57 -14.17 -5.79 17.14
N ASN A 58 -14.11 -4.46 17.31
CA ASN A 58 -13.39 -3.58 16.41
C ASN A 58 -12.40 -2.69 17.19
N TYR A 59 -11.12 -2.82 16.87
CA TYR A 59 -10.03 -1.98 17.35
C TYR A 59 -9.50 -1.14 16.20
N ILE A 60 -10.18 0.00 15.93
CA ILE A 60 -9.95 0.82 14.76
C ILE A 60 -9.51 2.21 15.18
N PHE A 61 -8.28 2.59 14.79
CA PHE A 61 -7.68 3.88 15.12
C PHE A 61 -7.04 4.52 13.89
N PRO A 62 -7.77 5.39 13.17
CA PRO A 62 -7.28 6.04 11.95
C PRO A 62 -6.05 6.95 12.13
N GLN A 63 -5.71 7.31 13.36
CA GLN A 63 -4.52 8.10 13.69
C GLN A 63 -3.27 7.25 13.91
N ALA A 64 -3.40 5.93 14.05
CA ALA A 64 -2.26 5.04 14.15
C ALA A 64 -1.51 4.98 12.80
N SER A 65 -0.20 4.85 12.86
CA SER A 65 0.63 4.80 11.64
C SER A 65 0.42 3.55 10.82
N SER A 66 -0.02 2.47 11.47
CA SER A 66 -0.22 1.15 10.86
C SER A 66 -1.07 0.24 11.76
N ALA A 67 -1.68 -0.78 11.19
CA ALA A 67 -2.28 -1.86 11.97
C ALA A 67 -1.25 -2.58 12.86
N SER A 68 0.01 -2.63 12.42
CA SER A 68 1.12 -3.21 13.21
C SER A 68 1.44 -2.40 14.48
N GLU A 69 1.31 -1.07 14.47
CA GLU A 69 1.41 -0.24 15.67
C GLU A 69 0.31 -0.62 16.67
N LEU A 70 -0.92 -0.82 16.20
CA LEU A 70 -2.04 -1.23 17.05
C LEU A 70 -1.83 -2.65 17.63
N VAL A 71 -1.31 -3.57 16.84
CA VAL A 71 -0.94 -4.92 17.32
C VAL A 71 0.12 -4.83 18.42
N PHE A 72 1.12 -3.95 18.27
CA PHE A 72 2.11 -3.71 19.32
C PHE A 72 1.51 -3.20 20.62
N GLU A 73 0.49 -2.33 20.57
CA GLU A 73 -0.21 -1.85 21.76
C GLU A 73 -1.00 -2.97 22.46
N LEU A 74 -1.56 -3.90 21.70
CA LEU A 74 -2.37 -5.00 22.22
C LEU A 74 -1.55 -6.17 22.81
N ILE A 75 -0.29 -6.36 22.38
CA ILE A 75 0.55 -7.44 22.87
C ILE A 75 1.14 -7.07 24.22
N PRO A 76 0.92 -7.88 25.29
CA PRO A 76 1.59 -7.69 26.57
C PRO A 76 3.11 -7.73 26.39
N ARG A 77 3.83 -6.80 27.01
CA ARG A 77 5.28 -6.66 26.86
C ARG A 77 6.07 -7.93 27.15
N GLU A 78 5.63 -8.71 28.14
CA GLU A 78 6.23 -9.99 28.53
C GLU A 78 6.07 -11.10 27.47
N ARG A 79 5.17 -10.91 26.49
CA ARG A 79 4.95 -11.83 25.37
C ARG A 79 5.66 -11.40 24.09
N LEU A 80 6.28 -10.23 24.10
CA LEU A 80 6.99 -9.71 22.94
C LEU A 80 8.33 -10.45 22.81
N THR A 81 8.44 -11.29 21.77
CA THR A 81 9.72 -11.94 21.41
C THR A 81 10.39 -11.15 20.29
N LYS A 82 11.69 -11.47 20.03
CA LYS A 82 12.44 -10.87 18.93
C LYS A 82 11.74 -11.08 17.58
N GLU A 83 11.23 -12.28 17.30
CA GLU A 83 10.56 -12.63 16.06
C GLU A 83 9.24 -11.85 15.88
N ILE A 84 8.49 -11.67 16.96
CA ILE A 84 7.29 -10.84 16.94
C ILE A 84 7.68 -9.38 16.70
N ALA A 85 8.74 -8.89 17.33
CA ALA A 85 9.23 -7.53 17.14
C ALA A 85 9.68 -7.28 15.70
N GLU A 86 10.36 -8.23 15.05
CA GLU A 86 10.74 -8.17 13.63
C GLU A 86 9.52 -8.04 12.73
N CYS A 87 8.46 -8.82 12.96
CA CYS A 87 7.21 -8.74 12.16
C CYS A 87 6.51 -7.40 12.34
N ILE A 88 6.34 -6.94 13.58
CA ILE A 88 5.67 -5.66 13.88
C ILE A 88 6.47 -4.49 13.31
N TYR A 89 7.81 -4.48 13.51
CA TYR A 89 8.67 -3.45 12.97
C TYR A 89 8.59 -3.38 11.44
N THR A 90 8.55 -4.53 10.77
CA THR A 90 8.38 -4.61 9.32
C THR A 90 7.07 -3.94 8.89
N GLY A 91 5.94 -4.22 9.53
CA GLY A 91 4.66 -3.58 9.19
C GLY A 91 4.69 -2.07 9.40
N ILE A 92 5.26 -1.60 10.52
CA ILE A 92 5.39 -0.16 10.80
C ILE A 92 6.21 0.55 9.71
N ILE A 93 7.39 0.02 9.33
CA ILE A 93 8.23 0.69 8.33
C ILE A 93 7.60 0.71 6.94
N HIS A 94 6.80 -0.30 6.58
CA HIS A 94 6.12 -0.32 5.28
C HIS A 94 5.02 0.73 5.19
N ASP A 95 4.16 0.87 6.20
CA ASP A 95 3.07 1.84 6.22
C ASP A 95 3.55 3.28 6.40
N THR A 96 4.67 3.47 7.09
CA THR A 96 5.26 4.80 7.33
C THR A 96 6.27 5.22 6.26
N GLY A 97 6.55 4.37 5.27
CA GLY A 97 7.62 4.62 4.30
C GLY A 97 8.98 4.82 4.99
N VAL A 98 9.31 3.93 5.92
CA VAL A 98 10.50 4.06 6.79
C VAL A 98 10.47 5.41 7.55
N PHE A 99 9.34 5.69 8.20
CA PHE A 99 9.09 6.88 9.03
C PHE A 99 9.06 8.22 8.25
N GLN A 100 8.90 8.20 6.93
CA GLN A 100 8.85 9.42 6.10
C GLN A 100 7.44 10.01 5.99
N TYR A 101 6.39 9.20 6.15
CA TYR A 101 5.03 9.65 5.92
C TYR A 101 4.45 10.38 7.13
N SER A 102 3.49 11.26 6.87
CA SER A 102 2.85 12.11 7.88
C SER A 102 2.02 11.35 8.94
N CYS A 103 1.76 10.08 8.73
CA CYS A 103 1.15 9.20 9.72
C CYS A 103 2.13 8.79 10.84
N THR A 104 3.44 9.01 10.66
CA THR A 104 4.45 8.76 11.69
C THR A 104 4.27 9.72 12.86
N SER A 105 4.05 9.20 14.06
CA SER A 105 3.81 9.94 15.29
C SER A 105 4.90 9.67 16.34
N GLU A 106 4.86 10.42 17.45
CA GLU A 106 5.68 10.13 18.64
C GLU A 106 5.49 8.67 19.10
N LYS A 107 4.24 8.19 19.19
CA LYS A 107 3.93 6.80 19.55
C LYS A 107 4.56 5.79 18.60
N THR A 108 4.53 6.06 17.29
CA THR A 108 5.18 5.22 16.28
C THR A 108 6.67 5.10 16.54
N MET A 109 7.36 6.20 16.85
CA MET A 109 8.78 6.22 17.14
C MET A 109 9.11 5.53 18.47
N GLU A 110 8.27 5.69 19.50
CA GLU A 110 8.42 4.96 20.76
C GLU A 110 8.28 3.44 20.55
N ALA A 111 7.25 3.02 19.80
CA ALA A 111 7.06 1.61 19.44
C ALA A 111 8.31 1.06 18.72
N ALA A 112 8.78 1.78 17.69
CA ALA A 112 9.98 1.40 16.94
C ALA A 112 11.20 1.29 17.85
N GLY A 113 11.40 2.24 18.77
CA GLY A 113 12.51 2.24 19.73
C GLY A 113 12.49 1.02 20.64
N VAL A 114 11.31 0.65 21.16
CA VAL A 114 11.15 -0.56 21.98
C VAL A 114 11.45 -1.82 21.17
N LEU A 115 10.92 -1.93 19.95
CA LEU A 115 11.15 -3.07 19.06
C LEU A 115 12.63 -3.22 18.72
N MET A 116 13.34 -2.12 18.44
CA MET A 116 14.81 -2.12 18.24
C MET A 116 15.55 -2.59 19.49
N GLY A 117 15.08 -2.19 20.69
CA GLY A 117 15.62 -2.65 21.97
C GLY A 117 15.52 -4.16 22.21
N MET A 118 14.64 -4.86 21.48
CA MET A 118 14.54 -6.32 21.46
C MET A 118 15.68 -7.01 20.70
N GLY A 119 16.62 -6.25 20.14
CA GLY A 119 17.79 -6.75 19.42
C GLY A 119 17.48 -7.27 18.03
N ILE A 120 16.46 -6.71 17.36
CA ILE A 120 16.18 -6.98 15.96
C ILE A 120 17.28 -6.41 15.07
N ASP A 121 17.53 -7.04 13.93
CA ASP A 121 18.45 -6.51 12.92
C ASP A 121 17.68 -5.52 12.01
N PHE A 122 17.32 -4.36 12.57
CA PHE A 122 16.51 -3.38 11.86
C PHE A 122 17.15 -2.86 10.55
N PRO A 123 18.49 -2.67 10.45
CA PRO A 123 19.08 -2.27 9.17
C PRO A 123 18.85 -3.31 8.09
N LYS A 124 19.01 -4.58 8.42
CA LYS A 124 18.76 -5.69 7.50
C LYS A 124 17.26 -5.79 7.13
N ILE A 125 16.36 -5.61 8.09
CA ILE A 125 14.91 -5.60 7.82
C ILE A 125 14.55 -4.48 6.82
N VAL A 126 15.00 -3.25 7.07
CA VAL A 126 14.75 -2.11 6.19
C VAL A 126 15.33 -2.35 4.81
N ASP A 127 16.60 -2.76 4.73
CA ASP A 127 17.26 -3.00 3.45
C ASP A 127 16.54 -4.09 2.64
N GLN A 128 16.32 -5.27 3.24
CA GLN A 128 15.79 -6.43 2.52
C GLN A 128 14.30 -6.36 2.21
N THR A 129 13.49 -5.66 3.02
CA THR A 129 12.05 -5.64 2.83
C THR A 129 11.55 -4.39 2.12
N PHE A 130 12.28 -3.27 2.19
CA PHE A 130 11.85 -1.99 1.63
C PHE A 130 12.70 -1.53 0.45
N PHE A 131 14.03 -1.58 0.56
CA PHE A 131 14.93 -1.00 -0.45
C PHE A 131 15.43 -1.99 -1.49
N THR A 132 15.73 -3.24 -1.12
CA THR A 132 16.32 -4.21 -2.05
C THR A 132 15.34 -4.54 -3.19
N LYS A 133 15.82 -4.38 -4.42
CA LYS A 133 15.10 -4.70 -5.66
C LYS A 133 15.92 -5.65 -6.50
N THR A 134 15.27 -6.50 -7.29
CA THR A 134 15.98 -7.32 -8.27
C THR A 134 16.53 -6.45 -9.40
N TYR A 135 17.44 -7.01 -10.19
CA TYR A 135 17.98 -6.31 -11.35
C TYR A 135 16.89 -5.93 -12.36
N GLU A 136 15.93 -6.82 -12.60
CA GLU A 136 14.79 -6.60 -13.49
C GLU A 136 13.87 -5.49 -12.97
N GLN A 137 13.60 -5.45 -11.65
CA GLN A 137 12.83 -4.37 -11.02
C GLN A 137 13.52 -3.03 -11.19
N ASN A 138 14.85 -2.96 -11.03
CA ASN A 138 15.59 -1.73 -11.24
C ASN A 138 15.59 -1.29 -12.71
N ARG A 139 15.68 -2.24 -13.64
CA ARG A 139 15.62 -1.94 -15.09
C ARG A 139 14.27 -1.37 -15.51
N ILE A 140 13.16 -2.01 -15.09
CA ILE A 140 11.81 -1.52 -15.45
C ILE A 140 11.49 -0.20 -14.78
N MET A 141 11.97 0.04 -13.56
CA MET A 141 11.90 1.34 -12.89
C MET A 141 12.67 2.40 -13.69
N GLY A 142 13.89 2.08 -14.14
CA GLY A 142 14.67 2.96 -15.01
C GLY A 142 13.92 3.32 -16.29
N LEU A 143 13.29 2.34 -16.95
CA LEU A 143 12.45 2.57 -18.14
C LEU A 143 11.29 3.52 -17.81
N ALA A 144 10.56 3.26 -16.71
CA ALA A 144 9.43 4.10 -16.31
C ALA A 144 9.85 5.56 -16.04
N LEU A 145 11.03 5.77 -15.45
CA LEU A 145 11.59 7.11 -15.23
C LEU A 145 11.96 7.80 -16.55
N VAL A 146 12.62 7.09 -17.48
CA VAL A 146 12.98 7.63 -18.80
C VAL A 146 11.76 7.99 -19.63
N LYS A 147 10.69 7.20 -19.55
CA LYS A 147 9.40 7.44 -20.24
C LYS A 147 8.53 8.47 -19.57
N SER A 148 8.89 8.92 -18.37
CA SER A 148 8.02 9.83 -17.61
C SER A 148 7.84 11.17 -18.31
N LYS A 149 6.65 11.75 -18.12
CA LYS A 149 6.28 13.07 -18.67
C LYS A 149 5.83 13.98 -17.53
N LEU A 150 6.24 15.22 -17.59
CA LEU A 150 5.75 16.29 -16.69
C LEU A 150 4.52 16.96 -17.28
N HIS A 151 3.56 17.28 -16.43
CA HIS A 151 2.32 17.97 -16.74
C HIS A 151 2.06 19.07 -15.72
N LEU A 152 1.10 19.96 -15.99
CA LEU A 152 0.65 21.00 -15.07
C LEU A 152 1.84 21.84 -14.53
N ASP A 153 2.65 22.36 -15.44
CA ASP A 153 3.85 23.15 -15.13
C ASP A 153 4.81 22.45 -14.15
N GLY A 154 4.92 21.10 -14.29
CA GLY A 154 5.80 20.28 -13.47
C GLY A 154 5.17 19.80 -12.14
N LYS A 155 3.93 20.15 -11.85
CA LYS A 155 3.23 19.71 -10.63
C LYS A 155 2.73 18.26 -10.69
N CYS A 156 2.59 17.69 -11.89
CA CYS A 156 2.20 16.30 -12.06
C CYS A 156 3.22 15.57 -12.92
N ILE A 157 3.54 14.33 -12.57
CA ILE A 157 4.38 13.43 -13.36
C ILE A 157 3.63 12.14 -13.66
N SER A 158 3.81 11.61 -14.87
CA SER A 158 3.20 10.34 -15.24
C SER A 158 4.17 9.40 -15.94
N SER A 159 3.87 8.11 -15.92
CA SER A 159 4.52 7.10 -16.75
C SER A 159 3.56 5.94 -17.04
N ILE A 160 3.71 5.32 -18.22
CA ILE A 160 2.91 4.18 -18.67
C ILE A 160 3.86 3.05 -19.04
N ILE A 161 3.60 1.84 -18.51
CA ILE A 161 4.30 0.60 -18.87
C ILE A 161 3.31 -0.36 -19.54
N THR A 162 3.64 -0.84 -20.72
CA THR A 162 2.83 -1.79 -21.49
C THR A 162 3.11 -3.23 -21.09
N ALA A 163 2.21 -4.14 -21.46
CA ALA A 163 2.40 -5.58 -21.27
C ALA A 163 3.60 -6.12 -22.08
N GLU A 164 3.87 -5.52 -23.26
CA GLU A 164 5.04 -5.87 -24.08
C GLU A 164 6.35 -5.51 -23.37
N GLU A 165 6.44 -4.29 -22.80
CA GLU A 165 7.60 -3.85 -22.02
C GLU A 165 7.80 -4.73 -20.78
N MET A 166 6.73 -5.11 -20.07
CA MET A 166 6.86 -6.04 -18.94
C MET A 166 7.43 -7.39 -19.38
N ARG A 167 7.02 -7.92 -20.53
CA ARG A 167 7.59 -9.18 -21.11
C ARG A 167 9.06 -9.00 -21.49
N GLU A 168 9.40 -7.91 -22.16
CA GLU A 168 10.78 -7.61 -22.58
C GLU A 168 11.74 -7.54 -21.39
N TYR A 169 11.29 -6.93 -20.29
CA TYR A 169 12.08 -6.78 -19.07
C TYR A 169 11.95 -7.97 -18.11
N ASN A 170 11.20 -9.02 -18.50
CA ASN A 170 10.96 -10.22 -17.68
C ASN A 170 10.41 -9.88 -16.29
N VAL A 171 9.42 -8.98 -16.22
CA VAL A 171 8.76 -8.56 -14.99
C VAL A 171 7.28 -8.90 -14.97
N LEU A 172 6.75 -9.09 -13.77
CA LEU A 172 5.33 -9.27 -13.49
C LEU A 172 4.77 -7.99 -12.84
N PRO A 173 3.45 -7.79 -12.81
CA PRO A 173 2.81 -6.64 -12.15
C PRO A 173 3.32 -6.35 -10.73
N LYS A 174 3.56 -7.38 -9.92
CA LYS A 174 4.13 -7.26 -8.57
C LYS A 174 5.54 -6.64 -8.51
N HIS A 175 6.28 -6.66 -9.62
CA HIS A 175 7.63 -6.09 -9.71
C HIS A 175 7.63 -4.60 -10.04
N LEU A 176 6.45 -4.01 -10.33
CA LEU A 176 6.28 -2.58 -10.63
C LEU A 176 6.05 -1.74 -9.39
N ASP A 177 6.00 -2.39 -8.23
CA ASP A 177 5.80 -1.70 -6.96
C ASP A 177 6.93 -0.72 -6.65
N GLY A 178 6.55 0.45 -6.11
CA GLY A 178 7.49 1.53 -5.83
C GLY A 178 7.74 2.52 -6.99
N ILE A 179 7.38 2.20 -8.24
CA ILE A 179 7.60 3.10 -9.39
C ILE A 179 6.87 4.44 -9.19
N VAL A 180 5.59 4.42 -8.83
CA VAL A 180 4.83 5.66 -8.61
C VAL A 180 5.41 6.50 -7.48
N SER A 181 5.94 5.87 -6.44
CA SER A 181 6.61 6.57 -5.33
C SER A 181 7.92 7.22 -5.78
N GLN A 182 8.67 6.54 -6.66
CA GLN A 182 9.90 7.09 -7.24
C GLN A 182 9.60 8.27 -8.19
N LEU A 183 8.53 8.21 -8.95
CA LEU A 183 8.07 9.35 -9.76
C LEU A 183 7.71 10.56 -8.86
N ARG A 184 6.95 10.32 -7.78
CA ARG A 184 6.51 11.37 -6.86
C ARG A 184 7.65 12.14 -6.19
N VAL A 185 8.79 11.50 -5.91
CA VAL A 185 9.94 12.20 -5.26
C VAL A 185 10.71 13.13 -6.21
N THR A 186 10.25 13.29 -7.46
CA THR A 186 10.78 14.32 -8.37
C THR A 186 10.53 15.71 -7.78
N LYS A 187 11.55 16.56 -7.80
CA LYS A 187 11.46 17.92 -7.23
C LYS A 187 10.29 18.70 -7.84
N ASP A 188 9.56 19.42 -7.01
CA ASP A 188 8.41 20.28 -7.34
C ASP A 188 7.15 19.52 -7.82
N VAL A 189 7.18 18.19 -7.89
CA VAL A 189 6.02 17.35 -8.22
C VAL A 189 5.11 17.20 -7.00
N GLU A 190 3.84 17.56 -7.18
CA GLU A 190 2.77 17.34 -6.20
C GLU A 190 2.10 15.98 -6.38
N ALA A 191 1.82 15.58 -7.63
CA ALA A 191 1.13 14.33 -7.91
C ALA A 191 1.87 13.46 -8.92
N ALA A 192 1.83 12.14 -8.71
CA ALA A 192 2.36 11.14 -9.64
C ALA A 192 1.27 10.15 -10.04
N VAL A 193 1.23 9.81 -11.33
CA VAL A 193 0.30 8.86 -11.93
C VAL A 193 1.10 7.80 -12.68
N PHE A 194 0.94 6.55 -12.29
CA PHE A 194 1.60 5.44 -12.94
C PHE A 194 0.56 4.44 -13.45
N LEU A 195 0.59 4.15 -14.75
CA LEU A 195 -0.27 3.16 -15.39
C LEU A 195 0.55 1.96 -15.80
N TYR A 196 0.00 0.76 -15.62
CA TYR A 196 0.53 -0.42 -16.28
C TYR A 196 -0.59 -1.28 -16.84
N GLN A 197 -0.33 -1.86 -18.00
CA GLN A 197 -1.29 -2.70 -18.70
C GLN A 197 -1.45 -4.05 -18.01
N THR A 198 -2.69 -4.46 -17.75
CA THR A 198 -3.02 -5.77 -17.15
C THR A 198 -3.45 -6.80 -18.19
N ASP A 199 -4.16 -6.35 -19.22
CA ASP A 199 -4.60 -7.12 -20.39
C ASP A 199 -4.74 -6.20 -21.62
N GLU A 200 -5.39 -6.65 -22.70
CA GLU A 200 -5.44 -5.91 -23.97
C GLU A 200 -6.08 -4.51 -23.82
N GLU A 201 -7.06 -4.34 -22.97
CA GLU A 201 -7.83 -3.10 -22.83
C GLU A 201 -7.72 -2.44 -21.45
N ASN A 202 -7.20 -3.15 -20.44
CA ASN A 202 -7.24 -2.69 -19.06
C ASN A 202 -5.86 -2.27 -18.54
N TYR A 203 -5.88 -1.21 -17.74
CA TYR A 203 -4.71 -0.65 -17.05
C TYR A 203 -4.99 -0.50 -15.57
N LYS A 204 -4.05 -0.89 -14.75
CA LYS A 204 -4.03 -0.52 -13.34
C LYS A 204 -3.35 0.82 -13.18
N VAL A 205 -3.97 1.68 -12.37
CA VAL A 205 -3.48 3.02 -12.07
C VAL A 205 -3.08 3.08 -10.60
N SER A 206 -1.88 3.58 -10.37
CA SER A 206 -1.39 3.92 -9.03
C SER A 206 -1.13 5.42 -8.97
N THR A 207 -1.60 6.06 -7.92
CA THR A 207 -1.44 7.50 -7.72
C THR A 207 -0.80 7.80 -6.37
N ARG A 208 0.03 8.83 -6.32
CA ARG A 208 0.64 9.35 -5.10
C ARG A 208 0.57 10.88 -5.12
N SER A 209 0.44 11.49 -3.95
CA SER A 209 0.59 12.94 -3.81
C SER A 209 1.55 13.29 -2.68
N ALA A 210 2.08 14.51 -2.73
CA ALA A 210 3.04 15.00 -1.75
C ALA A 210 2.35 15.70 -0.57
N SER A 211 1.46 16.65 -0.83
CA SER A 211 0.95 17.55 0.21
C SER A 211 -0.55 17.84 0.19
N TYR A 212 -1.14 18.29 -0.93
CA TYR A 212 -2.51 18.79 -0.94
C TYR A 212 -3.46 18.05 -1.88
N VAL A 213 -3.01 17.44 -2.97
CA VAL A 213 -3.89 16.68 -3.87
C VAL A 213 -4.42 15.41 -3.19
N ASP A 214 -5.73 15.28 -3.11
CA ASP A 214 -6.42 14.10 -2.57
C ASP A 214 -6.62 13.05 -3.66
N VAL A 215 -5.69 12.12 -3.75
CA VAL A 215 -5.76 11.04 -4.76
C VAL A 215 -6.81 9.98 -4.45
N ALA A 216 -7.29 9.88 -3.21
CA ALA A 216 -8.38 8.97 -2.88
C ALA A 216 -9.70 9.42 -3.49
N LYS A 217 -9.98 10.73 -3.50
CA LYS A 217 -11.16 11.30 -4.19
C LYS A 217 -11.11 11.04 -5.70
N ILE A 218 -9.93 11.16 -6.30
CA ILE A 218 -9.76 10.83 -7.72
C ILE A 218 -10.04 9.34 -7.95
N ALA A 219 -9.41 8.46 -7.16
CA ALA A 219 -9.60 7.01 -7.29
C ALA A 219 -11.07 6.60 -7.15
N ALA A 220 -11.82 7.22 -6.25
CA ALA A 220 -13.24 6.95 -6.04
C ALA A 220 -14.09 7.24 -7.29
N LYS A 221 -13.77 8.27 -8.10
CA LYS A 221 -14.45 8.57 -9.40
C LYS A 221 -14.34 7.37 -10.37
N TYR A 222 -13.29 6.58 -10.29
CA TYR A 222 -13.01 5.41 -11.13
C TYR A 222 -13.32 4.06 -10.46
N GLY A 223 -14.06 4.08 -9.33
CA GLY A 223 -14.43 2.86 -8.61
C GLY A 223 -13.28 2.21 -7.82
N GLY A 224 -12.21 2.95 -7.59
CA GLY A 224 -11.08 2.53 -6.77
C GLY A 224 -11.09 3.14 -5.38
N GLY A 225 -9.93 3.14 -4.72
CA GLY A 225 -9.82 3.67 -3.35
C GLY A 225 -8.38 3.73 -2.85
N GLY A 226 -8.24 4.09 -1.59
CA GLY A 226 -6.96 4.21 -0.91
C GLY A 226 -6.97 5.30 0.15
N HIS A 227 -5.80 5.81 0.45
CA HIS A 227 -5.58 6.93 1.36
C HIS A 227 -5.44 8.25 0.58
N VAL A 228 -5.61 9.36 1.27
CA VAL A 228 -5.50 10.73 0.70
C VAL A 228 -4.24 10.92 -0.15
N ARG A 229 -3.10 10.30 0.25
CA ARG A 229 -1.79 10.43 -0.42
C ARG A 229 -1.39 9.24 -1.26
N ALA A 230 -2.16 8.15 -1.25
CA ALA A 230 -1.84 6.90 -1.95
C ALA A 230 -3.12 6.17 -2.32
N ALA A 231 -3.44 6.09 -3.60
CA ALA A 231 -4.65 5.44 -4.07
C ALA A 231 -4.41 4.66 -5.36
N GLY A 232 -5.33 3.74 -5.68
CA GLY A 232 -5.27 2.95 -6.89
C GLY A 232 -6.66 2.60 -7.42
N PHE A 233 -6.73 2.40 -8.74
CA PHE A 233 -7.95 2.04 -9.46
C PHE A 233 -7.61 1.36 -10.78
N SER A 234 -8.61 1.00 -11.57
CA SER A 234 -8.42 0.43 -12.90
C SER A 234 -9.16 1.26 -13.93
N VAL A 235 -8.63 1.33 -15.15
CA VAL A 235 -9.25 2.01 -16.29
C VAL A 235 -9.19 1.12 -17.52
N ALA A 236 -10.12 1.28 -18.45
CA ALA A 236 -10.15 0.55 -19.71
C ALA A 236 -10.06 1.51 -20.91
N GLY A 237 -9.53 1.00 -22.03
CA GLY A 237 -9.40 1.71 -23.30
C GLY A 237 -8.04 2.39 -23.48
N ASP A 238 -7.99 3.47 -24.28
CA ASP A 238 -6.75 4.16 -24.62
C ASP A 238 -6.06 4.76 -23.39
N PRO A 239 -4.82 4.35 -23.06
CA PRO A 239 -4.14 4.76 -21.82
C PRO A 239 -3.76 6.24 -21.80
N GLU A 240 -3.42 6.84 -22.95
CA GLU A 240 -3.08 8.28 -23.01
C GLU A 240 -4.34 9.13 -22.79
N LYS A 241 -5.48 8.73 -23.35
CA LYS A 241 -6.76 9.38 -23.10
C LYS A 241 -7.13 9.30 -21.61
N ARG A 242 -7.04 8.11 -21.00
CA ARG A 242 -7.35 7.93 -19.59
C ARG A 242 -6.38 8.70 -18.68
N LEU A 243 -5.10 8.72 -19.04
CA LEU A 243 -4.12 9.54 -18.32
C LEU A 243 -4.49 11.02 -18.37
N ASN A 244 -4.90 11.54 -19.53
CA ASN A 244 -5.31 12.95 -19.65
C ASN A 244 -6.54 13.27 -18.79
N GLU A 245 -7.54 12.37 -18.74
CA GLU A 245 -8.71 12.53 -17.86
C GLU A 245 -8.28 12.61 -16.37
N ILE A 246 -7.36 11.74 -15.93
CA ILE A 246 -6.82 11.74 -14.56
C ILE A 246 -6.02 13.02 -14.28
N ILE A 247 -5.25 13.53 -15.26
CA ILE A 247 -4.49 14.77 -15.11
C ILE A 247 -5.45 15.97 -14.96
N GLU A 248 -6.59 16.01 -15.66
CA GLU A 248 -7.58 17.04 -15.46
C GLU A 248 -8.21 16.99 -14.05
N ASP A 249 -8.52 15.79 -13.54
CA ASP A 249 -8.99 15.62 -12.16
C ASP A 249 -7.95 16.13 -11.12
N ILE A 250 -6.65 15.96 -11.41
CA ILE A 250 -5.56 16.50 -10.59
C ILE A 250 -5.51 18.03 -10.72
N ARG A 251 -5.66 18.56 -11.94
CA ARG A 251 -5.66 20.01 -12.22
C ARG A 251 -6.73 20.73 -11.41
N GLU A 252 -7.94 20.17 -11.29
CA GLU A 252 -9.03 20.75 -10.51
C GLU A 252 -8.64 21.02 -9.05
N GLN A 253 -7.67 20.25 -8.50
CA GLN A 253 -7.19 20.41 -7.12
C GLN A 253 -5.92 21.27 -7.01
N ILE A 254 -5.24 21.59 -8.12
CA ILE A 254 -4.00 22.40 -8.14
C ILE A 254 -4.29 23.89 -8.36
N THR A 255 -5.44 24.23 -8.93
CA THR A 255 -5.78 25.59 -9.39
C THR A 255 -6.25 26.54 -8.29
N ASP A 256 -6.15 26.16 -7.05
CA ASP A 256 -6.38 27.00 -5.88
C ASP A 256 -5.05 27.13 -5.10
#